data_59f9610347d6c58be49966e9070e706a
#
_entry.id   59f9610347d6c58be49966e9070e706a
#
_cell.length_a   1.000
_cell.length_b   1.000
_cell.length_c   1.000
_cell.angle_alpha   90.00
_cell.angle_beta   90.00
_cell.angle_gamma   90.00
#
_symmetry.space_group_name_H-M   'P 1'
#
loop_
_entity.id
_entity.type
_entity.pdbx_description
1 polymer ?
#
loop_
_entity_poly.entity_id
_entity_poly.type
_entity_poly.pdbx_seq_one_letter_code
_entity_poly.pdbx_strand_id
1 'polypeptide(L)'
;MDEHAPTPSRGLRGAEVLHDPLARELLSLRLVATLATLEPDCSIHAVPMWFALDREAVVLATGSRSRKVRNLERDSRASLVVHDSRPGFEVCGITMRGRVEIVRGEVAVPLVERVHRRYVHESGNRVAAASELLASDDVALRFLPERGLTWDERGSEAARALADAGAAHALESTSPRFQPM
;
A
#
# COMPACT_ATOMS: atom_id res chain seq x y z
N MET A 1 -16.68 17.51 17.61
CA MET A 1 -16.99 16.27 16.86
C MET A 1 -17.10 16.69 15.41
N ASP A 2 -16.00 16.53 14.67
CA ASP A 2 -16.02 16.81 13.22
C ASP A 2 -16.85 15.73 12.55
N GLU A 3 -17.97 16.15 12.02
CA GLU A 3 -18.91 15.30 11.29
C GLU A 3 -18.29 14.98 9.92
N HIS A 4 -17.58 13.85 9.82
CA HIS A 4 -17.01 13.38 8.56
C HIS A 4 -18.16 12.90 7.66
N ALA A 5 -18.54 13.73 6.70
CA ALA A 5 -19.48 13.31 5.67
C ALA A 5 -18.79 12.37 4.67
N PRO A 6 -19.46 11.30 4.23
CA PRO A 6 -18.88 10.39 3.23
C PRO A 6 -18.50 11.17 1.97
N THR A 7 -17.25 10.98 1.55
CA THR A 7 -16.76 11.63 0.32
C THR A 7 -17.07 10.72 -0.87
N PRO A 8 -17.81 11.18 -1.89
CA PRO A 8 -18.11 10.36 -3.06
C PRO A 8 -16.82 9.95 -3.77
N SER A 9 -16.82 8.77 -4.38
CA SER A 9 -15.70 8.26 -5.16
C SER A 9 -15.24 9.30 -6.19
N ARG A 10 -13.95 9.65 -6.13
CA ARG A 10 -13.36 10.68 -7.00
C ARG A 10 -12.30 10.09 -7.92
N GLY A 11 -12.49 10.28 -9.22
CA GLY A 11 -11.49 9.94 -10.23
C GLY A 11 -10.38 11.02 -10.30
N LEU A 12 -9.12 10.57 -10.27
CA LEU A 12 -7.92 11.41 -10.23
C LEU A 12 -7.00 11.09 -11.42
N ARG A 13 -6.19 12.05 -11.87
CA ARG A 13 -5.25 11.85 -12.99
C ARG A 13 -3.88 12.46 -12.70
N GLY A 14 -2.84 11.75 -13.16
CA GLY A 14 -1.45 12.22 -13.09
C GLY A 14 -1.03 12.61 -11.68
N ALA A 15 -0.42 13.77 -11.52
CA ALA A 15 0.08 14.28 -10.26
C ALA A 15 -1.01 14.45 -9.17
N GLU A 16 -2.29 14.68 -9.55
CA GLU A 16 -3.38 14.80 -8.59
C GLU A 16 -3.55 13.56 -7.71
N VAL A 17 -3.19 12.37 -8.22
CA VAL A 17 -3.39 11.10 -7.52
C VAL A 17 -2.71 11.09 -6.16
N LEU A 18 -1.45 11.53 -6.08
CA LEU A 18 -0.69 11.55 -4.83
C LEU A 18 -0.89 12.84 -4.01
N HIS A 19 -1.55 13.85 -4.56
CA HIS A 19 -1.86 15.11 -3.89
C HIS A 19 -3.28 15.18 -3.34
N ASP A 20 -4.14 14.22 -3.70
CA ASP A 20 -5.48 14.11 -3.14
C ASP A 20 -5.43 13.95 -1.61
N PRO A 21 -6.26 14.65 -0.83
CA PRO A 21 -6.22 14.62 0.63
C PRO A 21 -6.35 13.21 1.21
N LEU A 22 -7.31 12.40 0.73
CA LEU A 22 -7.52 11.04 1.22
C LEU A 22 -6.37 10.12 0.81
N ALA A 23 -5.85 10.27 -0.42
CA ALA A 23 -4.67 9.52 -0.86
C ALA A 23 -3.46 9.82 0.04
N ARG A 24 -3.22 11.08 0.36
CA ARG A 24 -2.13 11.51 1.26
C ARG A 24 -2.31 10.96 2.67
N GLU A 25 -3.51 11.00 3.21
CA GLU A 25 -3.84 10.38 4.49
C GLU A 25 -3.45 8.91 4.50
N LEU A 26 -4.02 8.11 3.59
CA LEU A 26 -3.78 6.66 3.49
C LEU A 26 -2.31 6.32 3.25
N LEU A 27 -1.67 7.03 2.33
CA LEU A 27 -0.26 6.80 2.01
C LEU A 27 0.70 7.25 3.12
N SER A 28 0.25 8.08 4.07
CA SER A 28 1.02 8.42 5.27
C SER A 28 0.99 7.32 6.34
N LEU A 29 -0.07 6.51 6.38
CA LEU A 29 -0.24 5.42 7.33
C LEU A 29 0.66 4.23 6.99
N ARG A 30 1.02 3.41 8.00
CA ARG A 30 1.79 2.16 7.80
C ARG A 30 0.90 1.00 7.34
N LEU A 31 0.13 1.25 6.29
CA LEU A 31 -0.71 0.24 5.66
C LEU A 31 0.12 -0.65 4.72
N VAL A 32 -0.46 -1.77 4.31
CA VAL A 32 0.10 -2.64 3.28
C VAL A 32 -0.61 -2.33 1.96
N ALA A 33 0.17 -2.15 0.90
CA ALA A 33 -0.38 -2.00 -0.45
C ALA A 33 -0.56 -3.37 -1.11
N THR A 34 -1.56 -3.52 -1.97
CA THR A 34 -1.65 -4.66 -2.89
C THR A 34 -1.18 -4.24 -4.27
N LEU A 35 -0.07 -4.83 -4.72
CA LEU A 35 0.46 -4.64 -6.08
C LEU A 35 -0.07 -5.74 -6.99
N ALA A 36 -0.71 -5.35 -8.10
CA ALA A 36 -1.18 -6.24 -9.15
C ALA A 36 -0.38 -6.04 -10.44
N THR A 37 0.16 -7.14 -10.99
CA THR A 37 0.97 -7.20 -12.21
C THR A 37 0.43 -8.26 -13.15
N LEU A 38 0.73 -8.16 -14.45
CA LEU A 38 0.26 -9.09 -15.47
C LEU A 38 1.22 -10.26 -15.66
N GLU A 39 0.70 -11.49 -15.62
CA GLU A 39 1.41 -12.70 -16.00
C GLU A 39 1.54 -12.81 -17.53
N PRO A 40 2.39 -13.72 -18.06
CA PRO A 40 2.51 -13.95 -19.51
C PRO A 40 1.20 -14.36 -20.18
N ASP A 41 0.33 -15.06 -19.48
CA ASP A 41 -0.99 -15.51 -19.95
C ASP A 41 -2.10 -14.47 -19.72
N CYS A 42 -1.71 -13.24 -19.35
CA CYS A 42 -2.62 -12.16 -19.01
C CYS A 42 -3.44 -12.36 -17.73
N SER A 43 -3.19 -13.39 -16.94
CA SER A 43 -3.74 -13.49 -15.60
C SER A 43 -3.11 -12.45 -14.66
N ILE A 44 -3.75 -12.20 -13.55
CA ILE A 44 -3.32 -11.16 -12.60
C ILE A 44 -2.59 -11.81 -11.43
N HIS A 45 -1.35 -11.38 -11.19
CA HIS A 45 -0.59 -11.68 -9.99
C HIS A 45 -0.67 -10.51 -9.01
N ALA A 46 -1.38 -10.70 -7.90
CA ALA A 46 -1.58 -9.70 -6.87
C ALA A 46 -0.93 -10.13 -5.55
N VAL A 47 -0.16 -9.25 -4.93
CA VAL A 47 0.58 -9.54 -3.69
C VAL A 47 0.61 -8.35 -2.75
N PRO A 48 0.57 -8.58 -1.41
CA PRO A 48 0.78 -7.54 -0.43
C PRO A 48 2.23 -7.07 -0.44
N MET A 49 2.44 -5.76 -0.30
CA MET A 49 3.74 -5.13 -0.36
C MET A 49 3.85 -4.00 0.67
N TRP A 50 4.99 -3.88 1.30
CA TRP A 50 5.38 -2.65 1.98
C TRP A 50 5.70 -1.56 0.96
N PHE A 51 5.45 -0.31 1.34
CA PHE A 51 5.66 0.82 0.46
C PHE A 51 6.15 2.07 1.22
N ALA A 52 6.72 3.00 0.50
CA ALA A 52 7.02 4.34 0.97
C ALA A 52 6.72 5.35 -0.15
N LEU A 53 6.62 6.63 0.20
CA LEU A 53 6.54 7.69 -0.80
C LEU A 53 7.93 8.21 -1.15
N ASP A 54 8.14 8.50 -2.42
CA ASP A 54 9.31 9.20 -2.94
C ASP A 54 8.89 10.17 -4.04
N ARG A 55 8.79 11.47 -3.68
CA ARG A 55 8.34 12.54 -4.59
C ARG A 55 6.97 12.19 -5.22
N GLU A 56 6.96 11.89 -6.53
CA GLU A 56 5.77 11.59 -7.32
C GLU A 56 5.55 10.09 -7.55
N ALA A 57 6.19 9.25 -6.74
CA ALA A 57 6.11 7.80 -6.86
C ALA A 57 5.75 7.13 -5.53
N VAL A 58 5.08 5.99 -5.62
CA VAL A 58 5.00 5.02 -4.53
C VAL A 58 6.10 4.00 -4.76
N VAL A 59 7.00 3.85 -3.79
CA VAL A 59 8.14 2.94 -3.87
C VAL A 59 7.85 1.68 -3.09
N LEU A 60 8.12 0.52 -3.71
CA LEU A 60 8.04 -0.78 -3.07
C LEU A 60 9.40 -1.48 -3.19
N ALA A 61 9.73 -2.36 -2.25
CA ALA A 61 10.99 -3.11 -2.24
C ALA A 61 10.72 -4.62 -2.39
N THR A 62 11.52 -5.30 -3.19
CA THR A 62 11.38 -6.75 -3.41
C THR A 62 12.63 -7.36 -4.02
N GLY A 63 12.86 -8.65 -3.76
CA GLY A 63 13.96 -9.40 -4.38
C GLY A 63 13.93 -9.34 -5.90
N SER A 64 15.10 -9.13 -6.51
CA SER A 64 15.31 -8.91 -7.95
C SER A 64 14.75 -10.03 -8.84
N ARG A 65 14.68 -11.26 -8.31
CA ARG A 65 14.22 -12.46 -9.03
C ARG A 65 12.75 -12.80 -8.78
N SER A 66 12.01 -11.92 -8.10
CA SER A 66 10.60 -12.19 -7.78
C SER A 66 9.74 -12.23 -9.05
N ARG A 67 8.59 -12.93 -8.96
CA ARG A 67 7.63 -13.04 -10.07
C ARG A 67 7.16 -11.68 -10.57
N LYS A 68 6.83 -10.78 -9.65
CA LYS A 68 6.38 -9.43 -9.97
C LYS A 68 7.43 -8.62 -10.74
N VAL A 69 8.72 -8.80 -10.45
CA VAL A 69 9.80 -8.14 -11.20
C VAL A 69 9.84 -8.66 -12.63
N ARG A 70 9.81 -9.99 -12.85
CA ARG A 70 9.76 -10.55 -14.20
C ARG A 70 8.53 -10.10 -14.99
N ASN A 71 7.39 -9.97 -14.32
CA ASN A 71 6.17 -9.45 -14.93
C ASN A 71 6.35 -8.00 -15.39
N LEU A 72 6.92 -7.16 -14.53
CA LEU A 72 7.15 -5.73 -14.80
C LEU A 72 8.24 -5.47 -15.82
N GLU A 73 9.23 -6.34 -15.95
CA GLU A 73 10.21 -6.29 -17.05
C GLU A 73 9.56 -6.49 -18.42
N ARG A 74 8.54 -7.33 -18.49
CA ARG A 74 7.79 -7.58 -19.71
C ARG A 74 6.73 -6.51 -19.96
N ASP A 75 6.00 -6.12 -18.93
CA ASP A 75 4.91 -5.15 -19.00
C ASP A 75 4.93 -4.28 -17.74
N SER A 76 5.32 -3.03 -17.90
CA SER A 76 5.46 -2.09 -16.80
C SER A 76 4.12 -1.62 -16.20
N ARG A 77 2.99 -1.97 -16.79
CA ARG A 77 1.66 -1.60 -16.28
C ARG A 77 1.38 -2.35 -14.99
N ALA A 78 0.83 -1.63 -14.02
CA ALA A 78 0.44 -2.19 -12.74
C ALA A 78 -0.76 -1.45 -12.15
N SER A 79 -1.40 -2.11 -11.19
CA SER A 79 -2.35 -1.46 -10.29
C SER A 79 -1.87 -1.59 -8.86
N LEU A 80 -2.11 -0.56 -8.06
CA LEU A 80 -1.78 -0.51 -6.65
C LEU A 80 -3.01 -0.09 -5.86
N VAL A 81 -3.34 -0.85 -4.81
CA VAL A 81 -4.44 -0.54 -3.89
C VAL A 81 -3.88 -0.34 -2.51
N VAL A 82 -4.31 0.75 -1.85
CA VAL A 82 -4.07 1.00 -0.43
C VAL A 82 -5.40 1.30 0.21
N HIS A 83 -5.72 0.60 1.30
CA HIS A 83 -6.99 0.82 1.99
C HIS A 83 -6.83 0.64 3.49
N ASP A 84 -7.69 1.31 4.24
CA ASP A 84 -7.97 1.03 5.65
C ASP A 84 -9.40 0.50 5.75
N SER A 85 -9.57 -0.60 6.43
CA SER A 85 -10.87 -1.27 6.58
C SER A 85 -11.08 -1.66 8.01
N ARG A 86 -12.19 -1.20 8.57
CA ARG A 86 -12.67 -1.55 9.89
C ARG A 86 -14.09 -2.13 9.80
N PRO A 87 -14.54 -2.94 10.77
CA PRO A 87 -15.91 -3.41 10.81
C PRO A 87 -16.92 -2.26 10.75
N GLY A 88 -18.12 -2.53 10.20
CA GLY A 88 -19.21 -1.56 10.19
C GLY A 88 -19.14 -0.52 9.08
N PHE A 89 -18.61 -0.87 7.90
CA PHE A 89 -18.43 0.04 6.76
C PHE A 89 -17.45 1.19 6.99
N GLU A 90 -16.62 1.13 8.03
CA GLU A 90 -15.52 2.06 8.26
C GLU A 90 -14.37 1.77 7.28
N VAL A 91 -14.63 1.95 6.00
CA VAL A 91 -13.74 1.59 4.89
C VAL A 91 -13.39 2.82 4.08
N CYS A 92 -12.12 3.02 3.84
CA CYS A 92 -11.64 4.03 2.89
C CYS A 92 -10.44 3.49 2.11
N GLY A 93 -10.21 4.01 0.91
CA GLY A 93 -9.12 3.52 0.11
C GLY A 93 -8.84 4.33 -1.14
N ILE A 94 -7.74 3.95 -1.79
CA ILE A 94 -7.38 4.40 -3.12
C ILE A 94 -6.94 3.20 -3.97
N THR A 95 -7.48 3.12 -5.18
CA THR A 95 -6.91 2.29 -6.25
C THR A 95 -6.19 3.18 -7.26
N MET A 96 -5.02 2.77 -7.68
CA MET A 96 -4.19 3.49 -8.63
C MET A 96 -3.81 2.58 -9.79
N ARG A 97 -3.80 3.12 -11.00
CA ARG A 97 -3.24 2.47 -12.20
C ARG A 97 -2.10 3.31 -12.71
N GLY A 98 -1.04 2.67 -13.15
CA GLY A 98 0.14 3.38 -13.61
C GLY A 98 1.20 2.43 -14.15
N ARG A 99 2.42 2.93 -14.18
CA ARG A 99 3.59 2.20 -14.62
C ARG A 99 4.62 2.08 -13.52
N VAL A 100 5.43 1.04 -13.60
CA VAL A 100 6.50 0.79 -12.66
C VAL A 100 7.85 0.91 -13.37
N GLU A 101 8.74 1.69 -12.78
CA GLU A 101 10.15 1.72 -13.10
C GLU A 101 10.90 0.81 -12.13
N ILE A 102 11.70 -0.10 -12.65
CA ILE A 102 12.54 -0.98 -11.83
C ILE A 102 13.91 -0.33 -11.65
N VAL A 103 14.20 0.09 -10.43
CA VAL A 103 15.50 0.68 -10.08
C VAL A 103 16.39 -0.39 -9.45
N ARG A 104 17.63 -0.51 -9.94
CA ARG A 104 18.59 -1.54 -9.54
C ARG A 104 19.93 -0.93 -9.11
N GLY A 105 20.75 -1.74 -8.47
CA GLY A 105 22.10 -1.35 -8.05
C GLY A 105 22.11 -0.28 -6.96
N GLU A 106 23.20 0.47 -6.87
CA GLU A 106 23.42 1.44 -5.79
C GLU A 106 22.32 2.51 -5.69
N VAL A 107 21.73 2.90 -6.82
CA VAL A 107 20.61 3.89 -6.83
C VAL A 107 19.34 3.35 -6.18
N ALA A 108 19.16 2.03 -6.11
CA ALA A 108 18.01 1.41 -5.45
C ALA A 108 18.15 1.42 -3.93
N VAL A 109 19.37 1.35 -3.41
CA VAL A 109 19.64 1.20 -1.97
C VAL A 109 18.87 2.21 -1.11
N PRO A 110 18.97 3.54 -1.33
CA PRO A 110 18.27 4.51 -0.49
C PRO A 110 16.73 4.39 -0.60
N LEU A 111 16.22 3.92 -1.72
CA LEU A 111 14.78 3.71 -1.92
C LEU A 111 14.29 2.47 -1.15
N VAL A 112 15.02 1.36 -1.26
CA VAL A 112 14.76 0.12 -0.52
C VAL A 112 14.82 0.37 0.99
N GLU A 113 15.88 1.03 1.47
CA GLU A 113 16.00 1.40 2.89
C GLU A 113 14.84 2.26 3.37
N ARG A 114 14.35 3.21 2.57
CA ARG A 114 13.19 4.04 2.91
C ARG A 114 11.95 3.19 3.16
N VAL A 115 11.71 2.17 2.33
CA VAL A 115 10.60 1.23 2.53
C VAL A 115 10.80 0.44 3.82
N HIS A 116 11.97 -0.14 4.03
CA HIS A 116 12.24 -0.95 5.21
C HIS A 116 12.12 -0.15 6.51
N ARG A 117 12.75 1.03 6.61
CA ARG A 117 12.69 1.90 7.79
C ARG A 117 11.27 2.33 8.18
N ARG A 118 10.35 2.33 7.22
CA ARG A 118 8.95 2.65 7.51
C ARG A 118 8.25 1.57 8.32
N TYR A 119 8.63 0.29 8.15
CA TYR A 119 7.94 -0.85 8.77
C TYR A 119 8.79 -1.55 9.84
N VAL A 120 10.10 -1.47 9.75
CA VAL A 120 11.04 -2.11 10.68
C VAL A 120 11.63 -1.05 11.59
N HIS A 121 11.43 -1.22 12.91
CA HIS A 121 12.05 -0.34 13.90
C HIS A 121 13.58 -0.57 13.91
N GLU A 122 14.35 0.46 14.27
CA GLU A 122 15.83 0.39 14.31
C GLU A 122 16.37 -0.77 15.17
N SER A 123 15.66 -1.14 16.25
CA SER A 123 16.01 -2.31 17.05
C SER A 123 15.86 -3.63 16.29
N GLY A 124 14.91 -3.71 15.33
CA GLY A 124 14.73 -4.88 14.48
C GLY A 124 15.92 -5.13 13.54
N ASN A 125 16.61 -4.07 13.11
CA ASN A 125 17.80 -4.18 12.26
C ASN A 125 19.00 -4.85 12.97
N ARG A 126 18.95 -5.01 14.30
CA ARG A 126 19.97 -5.71 15.09
C ARG A 126 19.73 -7.22 15.17
N VAL A 127 18.59 -7.69 14.70
CA VAL A 127 18.28 -9.11 14.63
C VAL A 127 18.91 -9.67 13.36
N ALA A 128 19.82 -10.65 13.48
CA ALA A 128 20.59 -11.20 12.36
C ALA A 128 19.70 -11.63 11.18
N ALA A 129 18.59 -12.33 11.45
CA ALA A 129 17.63 -12.75 10.42
C ALA A 129 16.96 -11.58 9.69
N ALA A 130 16.71 -10.45 10.38
CA ALA A 130 16.17 -9.25 9.74
C ALA A 130 17.26 -8.55 8.91
N SER A 131 18.50 -8.53 9.40
CA SER A 131 19.64 -7.98 8.65
C SER A 131 19.90 -8.75 7.36
N GLU A 132 19.79 -10.07 7.36
CA GLU A 132 19.89 -10.89 6.15
C GLU A 132 18.76 -10.59 5.15
N LEU A 133 17.53 -10.45 5.64
CA LEU A 133 16.39 -10.06 4.81
C LEU A 133 16.58 -8.67 4.18
N LEU A 134 17.11 -7.73 4.96
CA LEU A 134 17.34 -6.36 4.52
C LEU A 134 18.60 -6.20 3.65
N ALA A 135 19.53 -7.15 3.71
CA ALA A 135 20.74 -7.22 2.86
C ALA A 135 20.50 -8.01 1.56
N SER A 136 19.26 -8.38 1.28
CA SER A 136 18.89 -9.14 0.07
C SER A 136 19.18 -8.34 -1.20
N ASP A 137 19.28 -9.05 -2.34
CA ASP A 137 19.39 -8.47 -3.69
C ASP A 137 18.05 -7.81 -4.08
N ASP A 138 17.67 -6.78 -3.33
CA ASP A 138 16.42 -6.07 -3.53
C ASP A 138 16.53 -5.00 -4.61
N VAL A 139 15.45 -4.85 -5.35
CA VAL A 139 15.22 -3.75 -6.28
C VAL A 139 14.12 -2.85 -5.75
N ALA A 140 14.18 -1.57 -6.10
CA ALA A 140 13.09 -0.66 -5.85
C ALA A 140 12.15 -0.61 -7.05
N LEU A 141 10.85 -0.76 -6.81
CA LEU A 141 9.80 -0.61 -7.78
C LEU A 141 9.18 0.78 -7.57
N ARG A 142 9.45 1.74 -8.46
CA ARG A 142 8.85 3.06 -8.44
C ARG A 142 7.55 3.03 -9.24
N PHE A 143 6.44 2.96 -8.55
CA PHE A 143 5.11 3.03 -9.17
C PHE A 143 4.74 4.49 -9.39
N LEU A 144 4.52 4.85 -10.65
CA LEU A 144 4.12 6.18 -11.13
C LEU A 144 2.63 6.14 -11.47
N PRO A 145 1.76 6.74 -10.65
CA PRO A 145 0.33 6.70 -10.89
C PRO A 145 -0.06 7.60 -12.06
N GLU A 146 -0.84 7.05 -12.99
CA GLU A 146 -1.44 7.78 -14.12
C GLU A 146 -2.92 8.12 -13.84
N ARG A 147 -3.59 7.25 -13.11
CA ARG A 147 -5.00 7.40 -12.73
C ARG A 147 -5.23 6.85 -11.32
N GLY A 148 -6.15 7.44 -10.59
CA GLY A 148 -6.59 6.98 -9.29
C GLY A 148 -8.09 7.10 -9.11
N LEU A 149 -8.63 6.31 -8.17
CA LEU A 149 -9.98 6.40 -7.66
C LEU A 149 -9.91 6.28 -6.15
N THR A 150 -10.38 7.29 -5.45
CA THR A 150 -10.56 7.27 -3.99
C THR A 150 -12.00 6.96 -3.64
N TRP A 151 -12.20 6.33 -2.49
CA TRP A 151 -13.51 6.12 -1.86
C TRP A 151 -13.37 6.26 -0.36
N ASP A 152 -14.41 6.78 0.29
CA ASP A 152 -14.47 6.93 1.74
C ASP A 152 -15.91 6.70 2.22
N GLU A 153 -16.13 5.58 2.90
CA GLU A 153 -17.41 5.20 3.48
C GLU A 153 -17.44 5.43 4.99
N ARG A 154 -16.36 5.97 5.56
CA ARG A 154 -16.30 6.30 6.99
C ARG A 154 -17.35 7.37 7.30
N GLY A 155 -18.14 7.13 8.35
CA GLY A 155 -19.23 8.03 8.71
C GLY A 155 -20.37 8.10 7.70
N SER A 156 -20.49 7.15 6.77
CA SER A 156 -21.66 7.03 5.89
C SER A 156 -22.93 6.74 6.72
N GLU A 157 -24.11 6.95 6.12
CA GLU A 157 -25.39 6.63 6.78
C GLU A 157 -25.44 5.15 7.19
N ALA A 158 -24.94 4.25 6.33
CA ALA A 158 -24.84 2.83 6.62
C ALA A 158 -23.89 2.53 7.79
N ALA A 159 -22.73 3.18 7.83
CA ALA A 159 -21.78 3.03 8.93
C ALA A 159 -22.39 3.50 10.26
N ARG A 160 -23.03 4.65 10.26
CA ARG A 160 -23.75 5.18 11.44
C ARG A 160 -24.88 4.27 11.90
N ALA A 161 -25.73 3.82 10.98
CA ALA A 161 -26.84 2.94 11.30
C ALA A 161 -26.38 1.60 11.91
N LEU A 162 -25.27 1.04 11.42
CA LEU A 162 -24.69 -0.18 11.98
C LEU A 162 -24.06 0.04 13.36
N ALA A 163 -23.40 1.17 13.56
CA ALA A 163 -22.85 1.54 14.87
C ALA A 163 -23.97 1.74 15.89
N ASP A 164 -25.02 2.47 15.56
CA ASP A 164 -26.18 2.74 16.43
C ASP A 164 -26.94 1.46 16.77
N ALA A 165 -27.05 0.53 15.83
CA ALA A 165 -27.67 -0.78 16.06
C ALA A 165 -26.79 -1.76 16.87
N GLY A 166 -25.55 -1.40 17.17
CA GLY A 166 -24.59 -2.33 17.77
C GLY A 166 -24.30 -3.55 16.88
N ALA A 167 -24.58 -3.44 15.58
CA ALA A 167 -24.49 -4.54 14.64
C ALA A 167 -23.12 -4.66 13.97
N ALA A 168 -22.24 -3.68 14.16
CA ALA A 168 -20.85 -3.80 13.73
C ALA A 168 -20.17 -4.86 14.60
N HIS A 169 -19.62 -5.90 13.97
CA HIS A 169 -18.76 -6.82 14.69
C HIS A 169 -17.62 -6.03 15.31
N ALA A 170 -17.50 -6.10 16.64
CA ALA A 170 -16.28 -5.64 17.28
C ALA A 170 -15.11 -6.33 16.58
N LEU A 171 -14.02 -5.59 16.31
CA LEU A 171 -12.75 -6.24 16.04
C LEU A 171 -12.46 -7.11 17.25
N GLU A 172 -12.89 -8.36 17.21
CA GLU A 172 -12.33 -9.32 18.14
C GLU A 172 -10.84 -9.24 17.91
N SER A 173 -10.13 -8.88 18.95
CA SER A 173 -8.68 -8.95 19.03
C SER A 173 -8.26 -10.43 19.00
N THR A 174 -8.67 -11.12 17.95
CA THR A 174 -8.31 -12.52 17.68
C THR A 174 -7.11 -12.62 16.75
N SER A 175 -6.35 -11.56 16.64
CA SER A 175 -4.98 -11.72 16.16
C SER A 175 -4.08 -12.01 17.40
N PRO A 176 -3.84 -13.28 17.75
CA PRO A 176 -2.98 -13.64 18.89
C PRO A 176 -1.50 -13.50 18.53
N ARG A 177 -1.13 -12.46 17.78
CA ARG A 177 0.15 -12.54 17.14
C ARG A 177 0.83 -11.23 16.93
N PHE A 178 1.14 -10.63 18.00
CA PHE A 178 2.36 -9.89 18.26
C PHE A 178 2.31 -9.47 19.73
N GLN A 179 2.48 -10.45 20.61
CA GLN A 179 3.02 -10.13 21.92
C GLN A 179 4.51 -9.91 21.68
N PRO A 180 5.06 -8.73 21.95
CA PRO A 180 6.50 -8.56 21.99
C PRO A 180 7.01 -9.44 23.13
N MET A 181 7.89 -10.41 22.79
CA MET A 181 8.76 -11.04 23.75
C MET A 181 9.80 -10.04 24.21
#